data_ac83704d4a1041fdc972347c451675e6
#
_entry.id   ac83704d4a1041fdc972347c451675e6
#
_cell.length_a   1.000
_cell.length_b   1.000
_cell.length_c   1.000
_cell.angle_alpha   90.00
_cell.angle_beta   90.00
_cell.angle_gamma   90.00
#
_symmetry.space_group_name_H-M   'P 1'
#
loop_
_entity.id
_entity.type
_entity.pdbx_description
1 polymer ?
#
loop_
_entity_poly.entity_id
_entity_poly.type
_entity_poly.pdbx_seq_one_letter_code
_entity_poly.pdbx_strand_id
1 'polypeptide(L)'
;MKTHSDELAVFVQVVESGSFSRAAERLGLANSAVSRTVKRLEDKLSSNLLNRTTRQLRLTEEGCRFFERARQILHDIEAAEAEILSAGGAPQGVLRVDSATPTLLHLVAPLVRPFCEHYPQVSLLLTSSEGYIDLIERRVDIAIRAGSLHDSALRARHLFDSRLKLVAAPDYLARHSTDTPQTVADLSQHTLIGFSEPKTLNNWPFADTGHTPYAAVPQLSANSGETIRRLCLEGNGIACLSDFTVAADIAAGHLHELLSDRALNEAKPFYAVYYGDNAVSPKIRAFVDFFAEQLERKALKI
;
A
#
# COMPACT_ATOMS: atom_id res chain seq x y z
N MET A 1 4.38 32.14 -21.63
CA MET A 1 4.99 32.57 -20.35
C MET A 1 5.31 31.32 -19.56
N LYS A 2 6.48 31.22 -18.89
CA LYS A 2 6.86 30.01 -18.15
C LYS A 2 6.34 30.03 -16.71
N THR A 3 5.76 28.92 -16.25
CA THR A 3 5.42 28.67 -14.85
C THR A 3 6.72 28.34 -14.09
N HIS A 4 6.85 28.85 -12.85
CA HIS A 4 8.01 28.57 -11.99
C HIS A 4 7.65 27.56 -10.90
N SER A 5 8.63 26.80 -10.43
CA SER A 5 8.46 25.80 -9.36
C SER A 5 7.85 26.36 -8.08
N ASP A 6 8.22 27.59 -7.70
CA ASP A 6 7.64 28.26 -6.53
C ASP A 6 6.12 28.50 -6.67
N GLU A 7 5.64 28.79 -7.88
CA GLU A 7 4.21 28.96 -8.13
C GLU A 7 3.46 27.63 -8.02
N LEU A 8 4.08 26.53 -8.47
CA LEU A 8 3.57 25.19 -8.30
C LEU A 8 3.51 24.81 -6.82
N ALA A 9 4.59 25.06 -6.07
CA ALA A 9 4.67 24.75 -4.64
C ALA A 9 3.59 25.51 -3.85
N VAL A 10 3.41 26.78 -4.12
CA VAL A 10 2.37 27.60 -3.47
C VAL A 10 0.97 27.08 -3.80
N PHE A 11 0.68 26.78 -5.08
CA PHE A 11 -0.62 26.26 -5.51
C PHE A 11 -0.91 24.89 -4.85
N VAL A 12 0.03 23.97 -4.92
CA VAL A 12 -0.09 22.64 -4.29
C VAL A 12 -0.34 22.78 -2.80
N GLN A 13 0.41 23.64 -2.10
CA GLN A 13 0.25 23.84 -0.66
C GLN A 13 -1.13 24.45 -0.29
N VAL A 14 -1.70 25.31 -1.13
CA VAL A 14 -3.05 25.86 -0.94
C VAL A 14 -4.11 24.79 -1.06
N VAL A 15 -4.03 23.94 -2.07
CA VAL A 15 -4.96 22.82 -2.27
C VAL A 15 -4.92 21.85 -1.11
N GLU A 16 -3.74 21.43 -0.70
CA GLU A 16 -3.52 20.45 0.37
C GLU A 16 -3.92 20.96 1.75
N SER A 17 -3.73 22.24 2.00
CA SER A 17 -4.16 22.87 3.25
C SER A 17 -5.68 23.13 3.26
N GLY A 18 -6.33 23.12 2.10
CA GLY A 18 -7.73 23.50 1.94
C GLY A 18 -8.02 24.96 2.36
N SER A 19 -6.98 25.80 2.50
CA SER A 19 -7.08 27.16 2.99
C SER A 19 -5.84 27.99 2.64
N PHE A 20 -6.04 29.18 2.10
CA PHE A 20 -4.95 30.12 1.81
C PHE A 20 -4.18 30.53 3.07
N SER A 21 -4.88 30.74 4.19
CA SER A 21 -4.24 31.13 5.45
C SER A 21 -3.34 30.02 6.03
N ARG A 22 -3.85 28.80 6.05
CA ARG A 22 -3.03 27.64 6.49
C ARG A 22 -1.84 27.36 5.57
N ALA A 23 -2.01 27.56 4.26
CA ALA A 23 -0.89 27.44 3.32
C ALA A 23 0.16 28.53 3.57
N ALA A 24 -0.27 29.77 3.83
CA ALA A 24 0.61 30.88 4.14
C ALA A 24 1.45 30.62 5.41
N GLU A 25 0.82 30.15 6.48
CA GLU A 25 1.51 29.73 7.71
C GLU A 25 2.57 28.66 7.44
N ARG A 26 2.22 27.60 6.71
CA ARG A 26 3.14 26.50 6.39
C ARG A 26 4.33 26.92 5.52
N LEU A 27 4.09 27.89 4.61
CA LEU A 27 5.12 28.40 3.71
C LEU A 27 5.94 29.56 4.32
N GLY A 28 5.56 30.06 5.49
CA GLY A 28 6.18 31.26 6.08
C GLY A 28 5.95 32.53 5.26
N LEU A 29 4.83 32.62 4.51
CA LEU A 29 4.50 33.72 3.62
C LEU A 29 3.28 34.50 4.13
N ALA A 30 3.14 35.75 3.67
CA ALA A 30 1.92 36.51 3.91
C ALA A 30 0.76 35.93 3.06
N ASN A 31 -0.47 35.88 3.63
CA ASN A 31 -1.66 35.38 2.95
C ASN A 31 -1.92 36.09 1.61
N SER A 32 -1.68 37.41 1.56
CA SER A 32 -1.80 38.21 0.33
C SER A 32 -0.77 37.80 -0.76
N ALA A 33 0.41 37.33 -0.36
CA ALA A 33 1.44 36.85 -1.28
C ALA A 33 1.00 35.50 -1.90
N VAL A 34 0.53 34.57 -1.06
CA VAL A 34 0.02 33.27 -1.52
C VAL A 34 -1.13 33.44 -2.50
N SER A 35 -2.12 34.31 -2.16
CA SER A 35 -3.26 34.59 -3.04
C SER A 35 -2.86 35.21 -4.37
N ARG A 36 -1.90 36.14 -4.37
CA ARG A 36 -1.36 36.74 -5.60
C ARG A 36 -0.62 35.75 -6.46
N THR A 37 0.14 34.85 -5.85
CA THR A 37 0.89 33.82 -6.58
C THR A 37 -0.05 32.85 -7.30
N VAL A 38 -1.09 32.37 -6.61
CA VAL A 38 -2.09 31.51 -7.24
C VAL A 38 -2.83 32.22 -8.35
N LYS A 39 -3.26 33.48 -8.14
CA LYS A 39 -3.91 34.26 -9.18
C LYS A 39 -3.02 34.45 -10.41
N ARG A 40 -1.76 34.80 -10.21
CA ARG A 40 -0.78 34.94 -11.31
C ARG A 40 -0.57 33.64 -12.08
N LEU A 41 -0.62 32.48 -11.40
CA LEU A 41 -0.57 31.17 -12.02
C LEU A 41 -1.81 30.92 -12.89
N GLU A 42 -3.01 31.19 -12.37
CA GLU A 42 -4.27 31.09 -13.11
C GLU A 42 -4.29 32.00 -14.34
N ASP A 43 -3.81 33.25 -14.19
CA ASP A 43 -3.69 34.22 -15.29
C ASP A 43 -2.71 33.73 -16.37
N LYS A 44 -1.58 33.14 -15.99
CA LYS A 44 -0.58 32.56 -16.92
C LYS A 44 -1.15 31.38 -17.71
N LEU A 45 -1.97 30.56 -17.08
CA LEU A 45 -2.59 29.39 -17.69
C LEU A 45 -3.87 29.72 -18.43
N SER A 46 -4.34 30.99 -18.31
CA SER A 46 -5.63 31.43 -18.83
C SER A 46 -6.79 30.50 -18.40
N SER A 47 -6.68 29.97 -17.18
CA SER A 47 -7.64 29.00 -16.63
C SER A 47 -7.77 29.19 -15.12
N ASN A 48 -9.00 29.11 -14.63
CA ASN A 48 -9.25 29.06 -13.19
C ASN A 48 -8.99 27.65 -12.68
N LEU A 49 -8.07 27.50 -11.74
CA LEU A 49 -7.74 26.23 -11.09
C LEU A 49 -8.58 26.00 -9.84
N LEU A 50 -9.05 27.08 -9.21
CA LEU A 50 -9.79 27.05 -7.96
C LEU A 50 -11.16 27.72 -8.09
N ASN A 51 -12.21 27.02 -7.63
CA ASN A 51 -13.52 27.60 -7.40
C ASN A 51 -13.52 28.30 -6.04
N ARG A 52 -13.56 29.63 -6.05
CA ARG A 52 -13.59 30.46 -4.85
C ARG A 52 -15.04 30.70 -4.43
N THR A 53 -15.56 29.85 -3.56
CA THR A 53 -16.78 30.18 -2.83
C THR A 53 -16.42 30.61 -1.40
N THR A 54 -17.24 31.48 -0.80
CA THR A 54 -16.98 32.05 0.54
C THR A 54 -16.91 31.00 1.68
N ARG A 55 -17.25 29.75 1.39
CA ARG A 55 -17.31 28.67 2.39
C ARG A 55 -16.35 27.49 2.14
N GLN A 56 -15.88 27.25 0.91
CA GLN A 56 -15.00 26.10 0.61
C GLN A 56 -14.10 26.41 -0.59
N LEU A 57 -12.84 26.00 -0.47
CA LEU A 57 -11.88 25.92 -1.57
C LEU A 57 -12.09 24.59 -2.30
N ARG A 58 -12.42 24.63 -3.59
CA ARG A 58 -12.56 23.43 -4.43
C ARG A 58 -11.77 23.61 -5.72
N LEU A 59 -11.19 22.53 -6.21
CA LEU A 59 -10.56 22.51 -7.53
C LEU A 59 -11.64 22.57 -8.63
N THR A 60 -11.27 23.18 -9.75
CA THR A 60 -11.97 22.98 -11.03
C THR A 60 -11.51 21.65 -11.65
N GLU A 61 -12.09 21.23 -12.77
CA GLU A 61 -11.61 20.05 -13.50
C GLU A 61 -10.18 20.24 -14.00
N GLU A 62 -9.91 21.43 -14.58
CA GLU A 62 -8.55 21.84 -14.96
C GLU A 62 -7.62 21.91 -13.77
N GLY A 63 -8.13 22.40 -12.64
CA GLY A 63 -7.40 22.47 -11.37
C GLY A 63 -7.00 21.08 -10.86
N CYS A 64 -7.87 20.09 -10.93
CA CYS A 64 -7.56 18.72 -10.56
C CYS A 64 -6.41 18.15 -11.42
N ARG A 65 -6.54 18.25 -12.76
CA ARG A 65 -5.50 17.76 -13.69
C ARG A 65 -4.17 18.50 -13.50
N PHE A 66 -4.22 19.82 -13.29
CA PHE A 66 -3.02 20.61 -13.07
C PHE A 66 -2.38 20.34 -11.71
N PHE A 67 -3.16 20.11 -10.66
CA PHE A 67 -2.69 19.78 -9.33
C PHE A 67 -1.87 18.49 -9.32
N GLU A 68 -2.39 17.41 -9.94
CA GLU A 68 -1.67 16.15 -10.07
C GLU A 68 -0.32 16.34 -10.79
N ARG A 69 -0.35 17.09 -11.91
CA ARG A 69 0.87 17.32 -12.68
C ARG A 69 1.87 18.22 -11.95
N ALA A 70 1.41 19.24 -11.25
CA ALA A 70 2.26 20.14 -10.46
C ALA A 70 2.97 19.39 -9.32
N ARG A 71 2.27 18.49 -8.65
CA ARG A 71 2.85 17.61 -7.61
C ARG A 71 3.94 16.71 -8.15
N GLN A 72 3.69 16.09 -9.31
CA GLN A 72 4.71 15.25 -9.95
C GLN A 72 5.96 16.04 -10.28
N ILE A 73 5.83 17.22 -10.88
CA ILE A 73 6.97 18.09 -11.22
C ILE A 73 7.78 18.46 -9.97
N LEU A 74 7.12 18.83 -8.88
CA LEU A 74 7.79 19.15 -7.62
C LEU A 74 8.54 17.95 -7.05
N HIS A 75 7.93 16.78 -7.09
CA HIS A 75 8.57 15.54 -6.68
C HIS A 75 9.80 15.21 -7.54
N ASP A 76 9.73 15.39 -8.85
CA ASP A 76 10.84 15.17 -9.77
C ASP A 76 11.99 16.14 -9.51
N ILE A 77 11.70 17.40 -9.17
CA ILE A 77 12.71 18.41 -8.76
C ILE A 77 13.39 17.96 -7.46
N GLU A 78 12.61 17.59 -6.44
CA GLU A 78 13.15 17.10 -5.16
C GLU A 78 14.01 15.84 -5.37
N ALA A 79 13.59 14.93 -6.25
CA ALA A 79 14.34 13.73 -6.59
C ALA A 79 15.67 14.05 -7.28
N ALA A 80 15.65 14.99 -8.23
CA ALA A 80 16.86 15.43 -8.95
C ALA A 80 17.85 16.14 -8.02
N GLU A 81 17.37 17.01 -7.13
CA GLU A 81 18.20 17.67 -6.12
C GLU A 81 18.82 16.65 -5.16
N ALA A 82 18.01 15.68 -4.68
CA ALA A 82 18.48 14.60 -3.82
C ALA A 82 19.52 13.72 -4.51
N GLU A 83 19.41 13.50 -5.81
CA GLU A 83 20.40 12.75 -6.59
C GLU A 83 21.75 13.45 -6.63
N ILE A 84 21.76 14.76 -6.89
CA ILE A 84 23.00 15.55 -6.96
C ILE A 84 23.63 15.69 -5.56
N LEU A 85 22.82 15.96 -4.56
CA LEU A 85 23.27 16.04 -3.17
C LEU A 85 23.77 14.69 -2.64
N SER A 86 23.29 13.58 -3.22
CA SER A 86 23.66 12.22 -2.86
C SER A 86 24.68 11.57 -3.77
N ALA A 87 25.34 12.32 -4.69
CA ALA A 87 26.47 11.84 -5.48
C ALA A 87 27.69 11.48 -4.61
N GLY A 88 27.46 10.81 -3.49
CA GLY A 88 28.38 10.35 -2.44
C GLY A 88 27.77 10.39 -1.04
N GLY A 89 26.51 10.77 -0.85
CA GLY A 89 25.86 10.92 0.46
C GLY A 89 25.00 9.72 0.87
N ALA A 90 24.94 9.46 2.18
CA ALA A 90 24.05 8.44 2.76
C ALA A 90 22.58 8.76 2.49
N PRO A 91 21.70 7.74 2.33
CA PRO A 91 20.25 7.94 2.21
C PRO A 91 19.70 8.75 3.38
N GLN A 92 18.89 9.80 3.09
CA GLN A 92 18.36 10.70 4.12
C GLN A 92 16.99 11.26 3.77
N GLY A 93 16.29 11.79 4.79
CA GLY A 93 14.98 12.46 4.67
C GLY A 93 13.81 11.52 4.92
N VAL A 94 12.59 12.02 4.70
CA VAL A 94 11.35 11.27 4.93
C VAL A 94 11.07 10.33 3.78
N LEU A 95 10.86 9.05 4.08
CA LEU A 95 10.42 8.02 3.14
C LEU A 95 9.01 7.57 3.50
N ARG A 96 8.07 7.75 2.59
CA ARG A 96 6.65 7.41 2.74
C ARG A 96 6.36 6.08 2.09
N VAL A 97 5.98 5.10 2.92
CA VAL A 97 5.67 3.73 2.47
C VAL A 97 4.23 3.39 2.78
N ASP A 98 3.52 2.89 1.78
CA ASP A 98 2.14 2.43 1.91
C ASP A 98 2.02 0.94 1.57
N SER A 99 1.17 0.23 2.29
CA SER A 99 0.79 -1.15 1.96
C SER A 99 -0.50 -1.55 2.67
N ALA A 100 -1.03 -2.73 2.33
CA ALA A 100 -2.12 -3.32 3.10
C ALA A 100 -1.67 -3.61 4.55
N THR A 101 -2.60 -3.49 5.49
CA THR A 101 -2.32 -3.67 6.94
C THR A 101 -1.58 -4.95 7.26
N PRO A 102 -1.94 -6.15 6.73
CA PRO A 102 -1.19 -7.37 7.01
C PRO A 102 0.27 -7.28 6.57
N THR A 103 0.54 -6.70 5.40
CA THR A 103 1.89 -6.55 4.88
C THR A 103 2.73 -5.62 5.77
N LEU A 104 2.15 -4.50 6.22
CA LEU A 104 2.85 -3.60 7.14
C LEU A 104 3.17 -4.28 8.47
N LEU A 105 2.20 -4.99 9.07
CA LEU A 105 2.38 -5.57 10.40
C LEU A 105 3.33 -6.77 10.40
N HIS A 106 3.19 -7.67 9.43
CA HIS A 106 3.87 -8.97 9.45
C HIS A 106 5.20 -8.97 8.68
N LEU A 107 5.38 -8.05 7.71
CA LEU A 107 6.58 -8.00 6.87
C LEU A 107 7.40 -6.73 7.10
N VAL A 108 6.78 -5.55 7.09
CA VAL A 108 7.51 -4.28 7.19
C VAL A 108 7.92 -3.99 8.63
N ALA A 109 6.99 -4.01 9.57
CA ALA A 109 7.25 -3.64 10.96
C ALA A 109 8.41 -4.40 11.62
N PRO A 110 8.59 -5.72 11.42
CA PRO A 110 9.73 -6.45 11.97
C PRO A 110 11.09 -6.01 11.41
N LEU A 111 11.12 -5.36 10.25
CA LEU A 111 12.33 -4.89 9.57
C LEU A 111 12.60 -3.39 9.77
N VAL A 112 11.67 -2.64 10.37
CA VAL A 112 11.82 -1.20 10.60
C VAL A 112 13.04 -0.90 11.45
N ARG A 113 13.19 -1.58 12.60
CA ARG A 113 14.32 -1.34 13.50
C ARG A 113 15.67 -1.58 12.81
N PRO A 114 15.95 -2.75 12.21
CA PRO A 114 17.22 -2.96 11.54
C PRO A 114 17.44 -2.03 10.33
N PHE A 115 16.37 -1.61 9.64
CA PHE A 115 16.47 -0.60 8.58
C PHE A 115 16.90 0.76 9.13
N CYS A 116 16.27 1.26 10.18
CA CYS A 116 16.61 2.54 10.80
C CYS A 116 18.01 2.55 11.45
N GLU A 117 18.45 1.42 11.98
CA GLU A 117 19.83 1.27 12.48
C GLU A 117 20.86 1.37 11.33
N HIS A 118 20.53 0.83 10.15
CA HIS A 118 21.40 0.86 8.97
C HIS A 118 21.38 2.23 8.25
N TYR A 119 20.23 2.90 8.24
CA TYR A 119 20.00 4.20 7.58
C TYR A 119 19.45 5.24 8.56
N PRO A 120 20.26 5.72 9.53
CA PRO A 120 19.77 6.55 10.65
C PRO A 120 19.27 7.94 10.24
N GLN A 121 19.60 8.39 9.02
CA GLN A 121 19.13 9.68 8.49
C GLN A 121 17.81 9.55 7.69
N VAL A 122 17.25 8.34 7.54
CA VAL A 122 15.96 8.13 6.90
C VAL A 122 14.87 8.03 7.96
N SER A 123 13.87 8.89 7.85
CA SER A 123 12.65 8.82 8.67
C SER A 123 11.55 8.10 7.90
N LEU A 124 10.97 7.04 8.44
CA LEU A 124 9.88 6.30 7.82
C LEU A 124 8.52 6.86 8.23
N LEU A 125 7.66 7.12 7.24
CA LEU A 125 6.23 7.35 7.44
C LEU A 125 5.46 6.20 6.80
N LEU A 126 4.86 5.36 7.65
CA LEU A 126 4.11 4.17 7.21
C LEU A 126 2.61 4.47 7.22
N THR A 127 1.95 4.15 6.11
CA THR A 127 0.50 4.27 5.98
C THR A 127 -0.09 2.94 5.51
N SER A 128 -1.34 2.65 5.91
CA SER A 128 -2.02 1.44 5.46
C SER A 128 -3.23 1.78 4.59
N SER A 129 -3.32 1.10 3.43
CA SER A 129 -4.43 1.22 2.49
C SER A 129 -4.77 -0.15 1.93
N GLU A 130 -6.03 -0.56 2.11
CA GLU A 130 -6.49 -1.91 1.71
C GLU A 130 -6.82 -2.00 0.21
N GLY A 131 -7.01 -0.88 -0.47
CA GLY A 131 -7.31 -0.81 -1.89
C GLY A 131 -6.14 -0.32 -2.73
N TYR A 132 -6.39 -0.26 -4.04
CA TYR A 132 -5.48 0.43 -4.95
C TYR A 132 -5.45 1.92 -4.63
N ILE A 133 -4.26 2.49 -4.53
CA ILE A 133 -4.06 3.92 -4.30
C ILE A 133 -3.25 4.52 -5.44
N ASP A 134 -3.56 5.75 -5.80
CA ASP A 134 -2.67 6.58 -6.58
C ASP A 134 -1.53 7.07 -5.67
N LEU A 135 -0.29 6.70 -6.02
CA LEU A 135 0.90 7.05 -5.24
C LEU A 135 1.12 8.56 -5.19
N ILE A 136 0.79 9.26 -6.29
CA ILE A 136 0.95 10.72 -6.40
C ILE A 136 -0.09 11.39 -5.51
N GLU A 137 -1.37 11.03 -5.65
CA GLU A 137 -2.47 11.60 -4.88
C GLU A 137 -2.23 11.45 -3.37
N ARG A 138 -1.69 10.30 -2.95
CA ARG A 138 -1.45 9.97 -1.54
C ARG A 138 -0.06 10.37 -1.03
N ARG A 139 0.79 10.95 -1.87
CA ARG A 139 2.19 11.32 -1.52
C ARG A 139 2.97 10.13 -0.97
N VAL A 140 2.89 9.00 -1.64
CA VAL A 140 3.58 7.77 -1.28
C VAL A 140 4.82 7.65 -2.14
N ASP A 141 5.98 7.46 -1.53
CA ASP A 141 7.24 7.23 -2.24
C ASP A 141 7.32 5.78 -2.74
N ILE A 142 6.86 4.83 -1.91
CA ILE A 142 6.84 3.39 -2.22
C ILE A 142 5.51 2.78 -1.79
N ALA A 143 4.86 2.00 -2.66
CA ALA A 143 3.79 1.10 -2.27
C ALA A 143 4.23 -0.36 -2.37
N ILE A 144 3.90 -1.18 -1.37
CA ILE A 144 4.07 -2.64 -1.46
C ILE A 144 2.73 -3.24 -1.86
N ARG A 145 2.70 -3.95 -2.99
CA ARG A 145 1.47 -4.47 -3.60
C ARG A 145 1.62 -5.92 -4.04
N ALA A 146 0.52 -6.67 -3.93
CA ALA A 146 0.41 -8.04 -4.38
C ALA A 146 -0.19 -8.11 -5.79
N GLY A 147 0.28 -9.06 -6.61
CA GLY A 147 -0.28 -9.38 -7.91
C GLY A 147 0.32 -8.58 -9.07
N SER A 148 -0.32 -8.65 -10.24
CA SER A 148 0.13 -7.99 -11.46
C SER A 148 -0.07 -6.48 -11.40
N LEU A 149 0.89 -5.75 -11.96
CA LEU A 149 0.88 -4.29 -12.06
C LEU A 149 0.38 -3.89 -13.44
N HIS A 150 -0.58 -2.99 -13.50
CA HIS A 150 -1.21 -2.56 -14.75
C HIS A 150 -0.75 -1.17 -15.24
N ASP A 151 0.02 -0.43 -14.44
CA ASP A 151 0.48 0.92 -14.78
C ASP A 151 1.92 0.91 -15.30
N SER A 152 2.11 1.35 -16.55
CA SER A 152 3.40 1.40 -17.24
C SER A 152 4.33 2.53 -16.76
N ALA A 153 3.81 3.50 -16.02
CA ALA A 153 4.59 4.62 -15.46
C ALA A 153 5.31 4.27 -14.16
N LEU A 154 4.96 3.13 -13.56
CA LEU A 154 5.52 2.69 -12.28
C LEU A 154 6.65 1.67 -12.50
N ARG A 155 7.70 1.78 -11.71
CA ARG A 155 8.70 0.72 -11.57
C ARG A 155 8.25 -0.26 -10.49
N ALA A 156 8.57 -1.52 -10.72
CA ALA A 156 8.27 -2.60 -9.82
C ALA A 156 9.52 -3.41 -9.51
N ARG A 157 9.83 -3.58 -8.25
CA ARG A 157 10.84 -4.52 -7.78
C ARG A 157 10.14 -5.67 -7.06
N HIS A 158 10.33 -6.88 -7.56
CA HIS A 158 9.87 -8.09 -6.87
C HIS A 158 10.55 -8.19 -5.49
N LEU A 159 9.76 -8.46 -4.46
CA LEU A 159 10.22 -8.60 -3.08
C LEU A 159 10.20 -10.07 -2.62
N PHE A 160 9.08 -10.74 -2.83
CA PHE A 160 8.87 -12.15 -2.43
C PHE A 160 7.57 -12.68 -3.04
N ASP A 161 7.38 -13.98 -2.92
CA ASP A 161 6.16 -14.68 -3.27
C ASP A 161 5.48 -15.21 -2.00
N SER A 162 4.14 -15.10 -1.94
CA SER A 162 3.32 -15.62 -0.84
C SER A 162 2.30 -16.63 -1.37
N ARG A 163 2.03 -17.66 -0.60
CA ARG A 163 0.94 -18.61 -0.86
C ARG A 163 -0.21 -18.37 0.07
N LEU A 164 -1.40 -18.74 -0.36
CA LEU A 164 -2.58 -18.68 0.47
C LEU A 164 -2.73 -19.98 1.26
N LYS A 165 -3.16 -19.86 2.52
CA LYS A 165 -3.46 -20.96 3.43
C LYS A 165 -4.90 -20.88 3.88
N LEU A 166 -5.60 -22.03 3.90
CA LEU A 166 -6.86 -22.19 4.57
C LEU A 166 -6.61 -22.44 6.05
N VAL A 167 -7.24 -21.64 6.90
CA VAL A 167 -7.03 -21.70 8.35
C VAL A 167 -8.33 -21.60 9.13
N ALA A 168 -8.35 -22.24 10.29
CA ALA A 168 -9.41 -22.10 11.29
C ALA A 168 -8.82 -22.18 12.70
N ALA A 169 -9.49 -21.54 13.67
CA ALA A 169 -9.11 -21.68 15.08
C ALA A 169 -9.51 -23.06 15.63
N PRO A 170 -8.73 -23.62 16.58
CA PRO A 170 -9.06 -24.89 17.25
C PRO A 170 -10.49 -24.92 17.82
N ASP A 171 -10.92 -23.84 18.42
CA ASP A 171 -12.26 -23.70 18.99
C ASP A 171 -13.37 -23.83 17.95
N TYR A 172 -13.17 -23.28 16.75
CA TYR A 172 -14.12 -23.45 15.64
C TYR A 172 -14.20 -24.92 15.24
N LEU A 173 -13.05 -25.57 15.06
CA LEU A 173 -12.97 -26.98 14.67
C LEU A 173 -13.57 -27.91 15.73
N ALA A 174 -13.35 -27.61 17.01
CA ALA A 174 -13.93 -28.41 18.11
C ALA A 174 -15.45 -28.38 18.11
N ARG A 175 -16.05 -27.24 17.78
CA ARG A 175 -17.52 -27.12 17.64
C ARG A 175 -18.07 -27.83 16.39
N HIS A 176 -17.23 -28.10 15.41
CA HIS A 176 -17.54 -28.78 14.15
C HIS A 176 -16.77 -30.09 14.02
N SER A 177 -16.48 -30.77 15.14
CA SER A 177 -15.58 -31.94 15.17
C SER A 177 -16.09 -33.15 14.34
N THR A 178 -17.40 -33.26 14.11
CA THR A 178 -17.98 -34.27 13.22
C THR A 178 -17.89 -33.91 11.74
N ASP A 179 -17.70 -32.64 11.42
CA ASP A 179 -17.83 -32.09 10.08
C ASP A 179 -16.58 -31.30 9.67
N THR A 180 -15.39 -31.57 10.24
CA THR A 180 -14.13 -30.95 9.83
C THR A 180 -13.89 -31.19 8.33
N PRO A 181 -13.64 -30.13 7.53
CA PRO A 181 -13.50 -30.28 6.08
C PRO A 181 -12.39 -31.25 5.69
N GLN A 182 -12.72 -32.24 4.89
CA GLN A 182 -11.78 -33.19 4.30
C GLN A 182 -11.60 -32.95 2.78
N THR A 183 -12.55 -32.24 2.19
CA THR A 183 -12.54 -31.85 0.77
C THR A 183 -12.85 -30.36 0.64
N VAL A 184 -12.51 -29.79 -0.51
CA VAL A 184 -12.85 -28.39 -0.82
C VAL A 184 -14.36 -28.19 -0.91
N ALA A 185 -15.10 -29.22 -1.35
CA ALA A 185 -16.56 -29.18 -1.41
C ALA A 185 -17.21 -29.01 -0.03
N ASP A 186 -16.59 -29.57 1.03
CA ASP A 186 -17.12 -29.48 2.42
C ASP A 186 -17.11 -28.03 2.94
N LEU A 187 -16.29 -27.14 2.38
CA LEU A 187 -16.25 -25.73 2.75
C LEU A 187 -17.60 -25.04 2.63
N SER A 188 -18.47 -25.52 1.74
CA SER A 188 -19.83 -24.99 1.56
C SER A 188 -20.73 -25.16 2.79
N GLN A 189 -20.35 -26.03 3.70
CA GLN A 189 -21.08 -26.35 4.94
C GLN A 189 -20.56 -25.55 6.14
N HIS A 190 -19.51 -24.78 5.96
CA HIS A 190 -18.86 -24.00 7.01
C HIS A 190 -19.10 -22.50 6.86
N THR A 191 -18.97 -21.78 7.97
CA THR A 191 -18.89 -20.31 7.94
C THR A 191 -17.56 -19.89 7.33
N LEU A 192 -17.61 -19.25 6.18
CA LEU A 192 -16.44 -18.71 5.51
C LEU A 192 -16.27 -17.22 5.82
N ILE A 193 -15.03 -16.83 6.07
CA ILE A 193 -14.65 -15.42 6.32
C ILE A 193 -13.79 -14.97 5.13
N GLY A 194 -14.23 -13.93 4.44
CA GLY A 194 -13.55 -13.47 3.23
C GLY A 194 -13.54 -11.95 3.07
N PHE A 195 -13.09 -11.52 1.89
CA PHE A 195 -12.99 -10.10 1.55
C PHE A 195 -14.34 -9.56 1.07
N SER A 196 -14.68 -8.36 1.55
CA SER A 196 -15.85 -7.63 1.04
C SER A 196 -15.61 -7.12 -0.38
N GLU A 197 -14.38 -6.60 -0.66
CA GLU A 197 -13.93 -6.12 -1.95
C GLU A 197 -12.38 -6.20 -2.06
N PRO A 198 -11.84 -6.43 -3.26
CA PRO A 198 -12.53 -6.93 -4.46
C PRO A 198 -12.91 -8.41 -4.30
N LYS A 199 -14.07 -8.79 -4.83
CA LYS A 199 -14.60 -10.18 -4.68
C LYS A 199 -13.68 -11.26 -5.27
N THR A 200 -12.79 -10.89 -6.20
CA THR A 200 -11.79 -11.79 -6.78
C THR A 200 -10.81 -12.37 -5.76
N LEU A 201 -10.65 -11.72 -4.59
CA LEU A 201 -9.84 -12.26 -3.49
C LEU A 201 -10.47 -13.46 -2.81
N ASN A 202 -11.76 -13.74 -3.07
CA ASN A 202 -12.48 -14.91 -2.59
C ASN A 202 -12.38 -16.11 -3.56
N ASN A 203 -11.61 -16.02 -4.63
CA ASN A 203 -11.20 -17.16 -5.43
C ASN A 203 -10.01 -17.82 -4.73
N TRP A 204 -10.29 -18.83 -3.92
CA TRP A 204 -9.29 -19.50 -3.11
C TRP A 204 -8.57 -20.57 -3.93
N PRO A 205 -7.24 -20.62 -3.97
CA PRO A 205 -6.47 -21.54 -4.81
C PRO A 205 -6.44 -22.96 -4.21
N PHE A 206 -7.62 -23.57 -4.07
CA PHE A 206 -7.83 -24.93 -3.58
C PHE A 206 -8.81 -25.65 -4.50
N ALA A 207 -8.56 -26.93 -4.79
CA ALA A 207 -9.41 -27.75 -5.62
C ALA A 207 -9.32 -29.23 -5.23
N ASP A 208 -10.43 -29.94 -5.27
CA ASP A 208 -10.44 -31.39 -5.06
C ASP A 208 -9.91 -32.11 -6.31
N THR A 209 -10.22 -31.59 -7.48
CA THR A 209 -9.76 -32.09 -8.78
C THR A 209 -9.53 -30.95 -9.77
N GLY A 210 -8.56 -31.11 -10.66
CA GLY A 210 -8.25 -30.08 -11.68
C GLY A 210 -7.52 -28.88 -11.12
N HIS A 211 -7.70 -27.71 -11.75
CA HIS A 211 -6.98 -26.47 -11.44
C HIS A 211 -7.91 -25.25 -11.28
N THR A 212 -9.20 -25.48 -11.05
CA THR A 212 -10.16 -24.38 -10.88
C THR A 212 -10.21 -23.99 -9.41
N PRO A 213 -9.84 -22.72 -9.05
CA PRO A 213 -9.92 -22.24 -7.69
C PRO A 213 -11.36 -22.30 -7.13
N TYR A 214 -11.48 -22.57 -5.86
CA TYR A 214 -12.76 -22.55 -5.15
C TYR A 214 -13.29 -21.12 -5.03
N ALA A 215 -14.47 -20.86 -5.60
CA ALA A 215 -15.14 -19.58 -5.48
C ALA A 215 -15.89 -19.52 -4.14
N ALA A 216 -15.22 -19.00 -3.10
CA ALA A 216 -15.81 -18.90 -1.78
C ALA A 216 -16.93 -17.84 -1.74
N VAL A 217 -18.01 -18.16 -1.03
CA VAL A 217 -19.12 -17.26 -0.73
C VAL A 217 -19.10 -16.95 0.77
N PRO A 218 -18.39 -15.91 1.22
CA PRO A 218 -18.24 -15.61 2.64
C PRO A 218 -19.56 -15.14 3.27
N GLN A 219 -19.89 -15.69 4.45
CA GLN A 219 -20.96 -15.19 5.31
C GLN A 219 -20.48 -14.02 6.19
N LEU A 220 -19.18 -13.96 6.50
CA LEU A 220 -18.54 -12.84 7.18
C LEU A 220 -17.52 -12.22 6.25
N SER A 221 -17.56 -10.90 6.13
CA SER A 221 -16.68 -10.19 5.22
C SER A 221 -16.05 -8.95 5.85
N ALA A 222 -14.78 -8.67 5.52
CA ALA A 222 -14.09 -7.45 5.87
C ALA A 222 -13.23 -6.99 4.68
N ASN A 223 -12.82 -5.72 4.68
CA ASN A 223 -11.95 -5.17 3.65
C ASN A 223 -10.46 -5.40 3.94
N SER A 224 -10.09 -5.77 5.18
CA SER A 224 -8.71 -5.98 5.62
C SER A 224 -8.44 -7.43 5.96
N GLY A 225 -7.32 -7.97 5.41
CA GLY A 225 -6.85 -9.30 5.75
C GLY A 225 -6.52 -9.48 7.24
N GLU A 226 -6.10 -8.42 7.93
CA GLU A 226 -5.86 -8.46 9.38
C GLU A 226 -7.16 -8.60 10.18
N THR A 227 -8.23 -7.92 9.75
CA THR A 227 -9.56 -8.10 10.35
C THR A 227 -10.07 -9.52 10.12
N ILE A 228 -9.90 -10.08 8.91
CA ILE A 228 -10.27 -11.46 8.59
C ILE A 228 -9.49 -12.44 9.49
N ARG A 229 -8.17 -12.23 9.62
CA ARG A 229 -7.31 -13.02 10.51
C ARG A 229 -7.83 -12.97 11.95
N ARG A 230 -8.15 -11.80 12.47
CA ARG A 230 -8.66 -11.66 13.83
C ARG A 230 -10.00 -12.37 14.03
N LEU A 231 -10.92 -12.22 13.09
CA LEU A 231 -12.19 -12.95 13.11
C LEU A 231 -11.98 -14.49 13.13
N CYS A 232 -11.03 -14.98 12.36
CA CYS A 232 -10.69 -16.40 12.30
C CYS A 232 -10.11 -16.88 13.64
N LEU A 233 -9.18 -16.13 14.25
CA LEU A 233 -8.62 -16.44 15.58
C LEU A 233 -9.67 -16.51 16.69
N GLU A 234 -10.72 -15.69 16.60
CA GLU A 234 -11.85 -15.72 17.54
C GLU A 234 -12.84 -16.87 17.26
N GLY A 235 -12.50 -17.78 16.34
CA GLY A 235 -13.31 -18.97 16.05
C GLY A 235 -14.60 -18.68 15.31
N ASN A 236 -14.66 -17.63 14.47
CA ASN A 236 -15.88 -17.29 13.74
C ASN A 236 -16.03 -18.06 12.42
N GLY A 237 -15.02 -18.79 11.96
CA GLY A 237 -15.11 -19.54 10.71
C GLY A 237 -13.75 -19.89 10.11
N ILE A 238 -13.77 -20.28 8.84
CA ILE A 238 -12.61 -20.63 8.02
C ILE A 238 -12.25 -19.44 7.15
N ALA A 239 -10.95 -19.12 7.10
CA ALA A 239 -10.42 -18.04 6.26
C ALA A 239 -9.31 -18.53 5.34
N CYS A 240 -9.15 -17.84 4.19
CA CYS A 240 -8.03 -18.04 3.29
C CYS A 240 -7.14 -16.77 3.30
N LEU A 241 -5.92 -16.90 3.81
CA LEU A 241 -5.02 -15.79 4.07
C LEU A 241 -3.60 -16.09 3.59
N SER A 242 -2.81 -15.04 3.35
CA SER A 242 -1.40 -15.16 3.01
C SER A 242 -0.61 -15.89 4.12
N ASP A 243 0.27 -16.77 3.74
CA ASP A 243 1.11 -17.58 4.62
C ASP A 243 1.86 -16.74 5.66
N PHE A 244 2.50 -15.65 5.24
CA PHE A 244 3.22 -14.75 6.14
C PHE A 244 2.31 -14.08 7.21
N THR A 245 1.01 -13.98 6.94
CA THR A 245 0.04 -13.39 7.87
C THR A 245 -0.32 -14.36 9.00
N VAL A 246 -0.37 -15.66 8.71
CA VAL A 246 -0.85 -16.69 9.64
C VAL A 246 0.25 -17.63 10.16
N ALA A 247 1.48 -17.55 9.64
CA ALA A 247 2.56 -18.45 9.98
C ALA A 247 2.85 -18.51 11.50
N ALA A 248 2.88 -17.36 12.17
CA ALA A 248 3.11 -17.28 13.61
C ALA A 248 1.96 -17.93 14.42
N ASP A 249 0.72 -17.75 13.98
CA ASP A 249 -0.46 -18.32 14.66
C ASP A 249 -0.51 -19.83 14.47
N ILE A 250 -0.15 -20.32 13.28
CA ILE A 250 -0.06 -21.78 13.02
C ILE A 250 1.03 -22.38 13.89
N ALA A 251 2.21 -21.75 13.93
CA ALA A 251 3.33 -22.23 14.75
C ALA A 251 3.00 -22.23 16.25
N ALA A 252 2.18 -21.28 16.72
CA ALA A 252 1.73 -21.18 18.10
C ALA A 252 0.50 -22.09 18.41
N GLY A 253 -0.06 -22.75 17.40
CA GLY A 253 -1.27 -23.57 17.56
C GLY A 253 -2.58 -22.76 17.73
N HIS A 254 -2.56 -21.46 17.47
CA HIS A 254 -3.75 -20.61 17.52
C HIS A 254 -4.62 -20.76 16.27
N LEU A 255 -4.04 -21.18 15.16
CA LEU A 255 -4.72 -21.54 13.92
C LEU A 255 -4.22 -22.92 13.46
N HIS A 256 -5.12 -23.70 12.88
CA HIS A 256 -4.80 -24.93 12.17
C HIS A 256 -4.94 -24.72 10.68
N GLU A 257 -3.97 -25.19 9.91
CA GLU A 257 -4.02 -25.23 8.45
C GLU A 257 -4.92 -26.38 8.00
N LEU A 258 -5.78 -26.12 7.04
CA LEU A 258 -6.75 -27.07 6.49
C LEU A 258 -6.45 -27.33 5.01
N LEU A 259 -6.71 -28.55 4.55
CA LEU A 259 -6.66 -28.94 3.14
C LEU A 259 -5.36 -28.55 2.43
N SER A 260 -4.22 -28.64 3.12
CA SER A 260 -2.91 -28.26 2.56
C SER A 260 -2.53 -29.12 1.34
N ASP A 261 -3.01 -30.38 1.28
CA ASP A 261 -2.85 -31.30 0.15
C ASP A 261 -3.74 -30.96 -1.08
N ARG A 262 -4.70 -30.07 -0.91
CA ARG A 262 -5.62 -29.58 -1.95
C ARG A 262 -5.24 -28.22 -2.50
N ALA A 263 -4.18 -27.59 -1.96
CA ALA A 263 -3.71 -26.30 -2.42
C ALA A 263 -3.16 -26.39 -3.85
N LEU A 264 -3.64 -25.49 -4.71
CA LEU A 264 -3.03 -25.26 -6.02
C LEU A 264 -1.67 -24.57 -5.82
N ASN A 265 -0.69 -24.98 -6.64
CA ASN A 265 0.68 -24.41 -6.53
C ASN A 265 0.76 -23.01 -7.13
N GLU A 266 -0.06 -22.10 -6.63
CA GLU A 266 -0.12 -20.72 -7.05
C GLU A 266 0.53 -19.82 -6.00
N ALA A 267 1.61 -19.12 -6.38
CA ALA A 267 2.24 -18.11 -5.58
C ALA A 267 1.81 -16.72 -6.05
N LYS A 268 1.56 -15.83 -5.12
CA LYS A 268 1.20 -14.46 -5.37
C LYS A 268 2.42 -13.58 -5.17
N PRO A 269 2.95 -12.94 -6.23
CA PRO A 269 4.12 -12.09 -6.11
C PRO A 269 3.78 -10.76 -5.42
N PHE A 270 4.71 -10.28 -4.60
CA PHE A 270 4.67 -8.97 -3.97
C PHE A 270 5.77 -8.09 -4.51
N TYR A 271 5.41 -6.85 -4.81
CA TYR A 271 6.32 -5.87 -5.42
C TYR A 271 6.38 -4.60 -4.58
N ALA A 272 7.58 -4.01 -4.49
CA ALA A 272 7.72 -2.60 -4.20
C ALA A 272 7.51 -1.80 -5.49
N VAL A 273 6.56 -0.88 -5.46
CA VAL A 273 6.13 -0.08 -6.60
C VAL A 273 6.41 1.39 -6.29
N TYR A 274 7.04 2.08 -7.22
CA TYR A 274 7.42 3.49 -7.06
C TYR A 274 7.58 4.19 -8.42
N TYR A 275 7.49 5.52 -8.43
CA TYR A 275 7.78 6.30 -9.62
C TYR A 275 9.29 6.43 -9.86
N GLY A 276 9.71 6.46 -11.12
CA GLY A 276 11.09 6.77 -11.47
C GLY A 276 11.45 6.52 -12.91
N ASP A 277 11.79 7.58 -13.64
CA ASP A 277 12.22 7.47 -15.02
C ASP A 277 13.72 7.19 -15.18
N ASN A 278 14.64 7.88 -14.51
CA ASN A 278 16.08 7.67 -14.70
C ASN A 278 16.92 7.67 -13.42
N ALA A 279 16.42 8.22 -12.31
CA ALA A 279 17.16 8.27 -11.06
C ALA A 279 16.23 7.99 -9.87
N VAL A 280 16.27 6.78 -9.38
CA VAL A 280 15.57 6.41 -8.15
C VAL A 280 16.29 7.06 -6.97
N SER A 281 15.56 7.85 -6.17
CA SER A 281 16.08 8.49 -4.97
C SER A 281 16.84 7.48 -4.08
N PRO A 282 18.02 7.83 -3.52
CA PRO A 282 18.81 6.94 -2.68
C PRO A 282 18.05 6.32 -1.52
N LYS A 283 17.11 7.05 -0.89
CA LYS A 283 16.27 6.53 0.19
C LYS A 283 15.31 5.44 -0.30
N ILE A 284 14.75 5.58 -1.53
CA ILE A 284 13.88 4.56 -2.14
C ILE A 284 14.70 3.31 -2.45
N ARG A 285 15.86 3.48 -3.10
CA ARG A 285 16.77 2.38 -3.44
C ARG A 285 17.19 1.63 -2.18
N ALA A 286 17.64 2.35 -1.15
CA ALA A 286 18.05 1.77 0.13
C ALA A 286 16.94 0.93 0.76
N PHE A 287 15.70 1.41 0.76
CA PHE A 287 14.56 0.67 1.28
C PHE A 287 14.29 -0.60 0.46
N VAL A 288 14.16 -0.45 -0.85
CA VAL A 288 13.81 -1.54 -1.75
C VAL A 288 14.85 -2.65 -1.72
N ASP A 289 16.14 -2.32 -1.79
CA ASP A 289 17.23 -3.30 -1.76
C ASP A 289 17.32 -3.99 -0.39
N PHE A 290 17.24 -3.22 0.71
CA PHE A 290 17.27 -3.76 2.06
C PHE A 290 16.11 -4.74 2.30
N PHE A 291 14.89 -4.34 1.96
CA PHE A 291 13.71 -5.17 2.19
C PHE A 291 13.70 -6.41 1.29
N ALA A 292 14.09 -6.30 0.02
CA ALA A 292 14.22 -7.45 -0.87
C ALA A 292 15.21 -8.48 -0.28
N GLU A 293 16.41 -8.03 0.11
CA GLU A 293 17.43 -8.92 0.69
C GLU A 293 16.95 -9.60 1.99
N GLN A 294 16.31 -8.85 2.90
CA GLN A 294 15.84 -9.42 4.16
C GLN A 294 14.67 -10.39 3.97
N LEU A 295 13.77 -10.15 3.01
CA LEU A 295 12.65 -11.02 2.73
C LEU A 295 13.09 -12.30 2.01
N GLU A 296 14.04 -12.21 1.07
CA GLU A 296 14.67 -13.39 0.45
C GLU A 296 15.33 -14.28 1.51
N ARG A 297 16.08 -13.70 2.45
CA ARG A 297 16.70 -14.45 3.56
C ARG A 297 15.68 -15.12 4.49
N LYS A 298 14.49 -14.52 4.67
CA LYS A 298 13.41 -15.15 5.45
C LYS A 298 12.76 -16.28 4.69
N ALA A 299 12.51 -16.12 3.40
CA ALA A 299 11.92 -17.16 2.56
C ALA A 299 12.77 -18.44 2.49
N LEU A 300 14.11 -18.32 2.60
CA LEU A 300 15.03 -19.45 2.65
C LEU A 300 15.05 -20.19 4.02
N LYS A 301 14.36 -19.68 5.05
CA LYS A 301 14.31 -20.25 6.40
C LYS A 301 12.97 -20.90 6.75
N ILE A 302 11.99 -20.82 5.84
CA ILE A 302 10.67 -21.44 5.92
C ILE A 302 10.64 -22.65 4.97
#